data_e47006c2f377ab915e8c91cd2ad61eec
#
_entry.id   e47006c2f377ab915e8c91cd2ad61eec
#
_cell.length_a   1.000
_cell.length_b   1.000
_cell.length_c   1.000
_cell.angle_alpha   90.00
_cell.angle_beta   90.00
_cell.angle_gamma   90.00
#
_symmetry.space_group_name_H-M   'P 1'
#
loop_
_entity.id
_entity.type
_entity.pdbx_description
1 polymer ?
#
loop_
_entity_poly.entity_id
_entity_poly.type
_entity_poly.pdbx_seq_one_letter_code
_entity_poly.pdbx_strand_id
1 'polypeptide(L)'
;MYKRQDQTVAISQTADDTTAPPELPRVSGKTNYLLALTGKDNQNLYAAVLIQTDMDSVSYKICNLLPQTTAEGSTLAGVYNSGGINSLVQMTETATGIKPDFYIVMTVTDFASFFDDLGEVNYPLAADVKYRNTTAADPFSLRISAGEASLNGKRFTALWRYFLEEKDLKSANDLGLAALNMLFSADNGTEKDELFRNFVTLARTNLTVRDFSGRSDNIKVLTGTKNGVNAYNVEPEYNGNALTARDKSTIQGYFSK
;
A
#
# COMPACT_ATOMS: atom_id res chain seq x y z
N MET A 1 -50.48 -65.35 19.42
CA MET A 1 -49.02 -65.45 19.59
C MET A 1 -48.38 -64.58 18.53
N TYR A 2 -48.16 -63.29 18.84
CA TYR A 2 -47.58 -62.35 17.90
C TYR A 2 -46.10 -62.15 18.22
N LYS A 3 -45.24 -62.47 17.24
CA LYS A 3 -43.80 -62.18 17.30
C LYS A 3 -43.57 -60.73 16.96
N ARG A 4 -42.98 -59.91 17.87
CA ARG A 4 -42.41 -58.66 17.62
C ARG A 4 -41.08 -58.84 16.89
N GLN A 5 -40.92 -58.19 15.75
CA GLN A 5 -39.62 -57.99 15.10
C GLN A 5 -39.02 -56.67 15.64
N ASP A 6 -37.86 -56.82 16.29
CA ASP A 6 -37.02 -55.66 16.63
C ASP A 6 -36.30 -55.19 15.37
N GLN A 7 -36.62 -53.99 14.91
CA GLN A 7 -35.85 -53.28 13.88
C GLN A 7 -34.73 -52.51 14.57
N THR A 8 -33.51 -53.00 14.40
CA THR A 8 -32.31 -52.24 14.76
C THR A 8 -32.08 -51.17 13.71
N VAL A 9 -32.30 -49.90 14.06
CA VAL A 9 -31.96 -48.76 13.23
C VAL A 9 -30.45 -48.54 13.34
N ALA A 10 -29.72 -48.85 12.26
CA ALA A 10 -28.32 -48.48 12.14
C ALA A 10 -28.22 -46.98 11.94
N ILE A 11 -27.67 -46.25 12.93
CA ILE A 11 -27.30 -44.85 12.82
C ILE A 11 -26.04 -44.79 11.97
N SER A 12 -26.18 -44.40 10.71
CA SER A 12 -25.03 -44.00 9.88
C SER A 12 -24.42 -42.77 10.50
N GLN A 13 -23.24 -42.88 11.05
CA GLN A 13 -22.39 -41.77 11.36
C GLN A 13 -21.99 -41.10 10.01
N THR A 14 -22.54 -39.95 9.72
CA THR A 14 -22.00 -39.04 8.70
C THR A 14 -20.60 -38.68 9.15
N ALA A 15 -19.60 -39.14 8.39
CA ALA A 15 -18.23 -38.68 8.54
C ALA A 15 -18.24 -37.15 8.35
N ASP A 16 -17.75 -36.47 9.36
CA ASP A 16 -17.40 -35.02 9.26
C ASP A 16 -16.39 -34.88 8.11
N ASP A 17 -16.87 -34.35 7.00
CA ASP A 17 -16.05 -33.98 5.85
C ASP A 17 -15.29 -32.71 6.23
N THR A 18 -14.27 -32.88 7.07
CA THR A 18 -13.30 -31.80 7.35
C THR A 18 -12.47 -31.60 6.10
N THR A 19 -13.04 -30.90 5.14
CA THR A 19 -12.30 -30.42 3.97
C THR A 19 -11.13 -29.57 4.47
N ALA A 20 -9.91 -30.08 4.25
CA ALA A 20 -8.69 -29.31 4.54
C ALA A 20 -8.80 -27.94 3.84
N PRO A 21 -8.35 -26.85 4.48
CA PRO A 21 -8.36 -25.54 3.86
C PRO A 21 -7.71 -25.61 2.48
N PRO A 22 -8.26 -24.93 1.47
CA PRO A 22 -7.69 -24.95 0.13
C PRO A 22 -6.22 -24.54 0.18
N GLU A 23 -5.36 -25.30 -0.47
CA GLU A 23 -3.92 -25.01 -0.55
C GLU A 23 -3.73 -23.72 -1.35
N LEU A 24 -2.95 -22.77 -0.80
CA LEU A 24 -2.64 -21.52 -1.50
C LEU A 24 -1.75 -21.80 -2.72
N PRO A 25 -1.93 -21.06 -3.82
CA PRO A 25 -1.12 -21.23 -5.03
C PRO A 25 0.35 -20.93 -4.74
N ARG A 26 1.24 -21.60 -5.47
CA ARG A 26 2.67 -21.31 -5.42
C ARG A 26 2.95 -20.12 -6.33
N VAL A 27 3.50 -19.09 -5.76
CA VAL A 27 3.85 -17.83 -6.44
C VAL A 27 5.30 -17.49 -6.18
N SER A 28 5.89 -16.69 -7.05
CA SER A 28 7.28 -16.21 -6.89
C SER A 28 7.48 -14.88 -7.59
N GLY A 29 8.63 -14.26 -7.29
CA GLY A 29 9.06 -13.02 -7.93
C GLY A 29 8.66 -11.77 -7.15
N LYS A 30 9.21 -10.66 -7.60
CA LYS A 30 9.05 -9.34 -7.00
C LYS A 30 8.44 -8.37 -8.00
N THR A 31 7.68 -7.42 -7.50
CA THR A 31 7.11 -6.34 -8.32
C THR A 31 7.25 -5.02 -7.58
N ASN A 32 7.85 -4.03 -8.22
CA ASN A 32 8.07 -2.70 -7.70
C ASN A 32 7.01 -1.74 -8.26
N TYR A 33 6.36 -1.01 -7.37
CA TYR A 33 5.37 0.01 -7.70
C TYR A 33 5.88 1.37 -7.24
N LEU A 34 5.65 2.41 -8.05
CA LEU A 34 5.82 3.81 -7.66
C LEU A 34 4.45 4.45 -7.54
N LEU A 35 4.04 4.76 -6.31
CA LEU A 35 2.85 5.57 -6.06
C LEU A 35 3.25 7.04 -5.97
N ALA A 36 2.63 7.88 -6.80
CA ALA A 36 2.73 9.33 -6.76
C ALA A 36 1.41 9.94 -6.29
N LEU A 37 1.42 10.61 -5.15
CA LEU A 37 0.29 11.40 -4.66
C LEU A 37 0.47 12.86 -5.09
N THR A 38 -0.54 13.42 -5.74
CA THR A 38 -0.46 14.74 -6.34
C THR A 38 -1.57 15.68 -5.86
N GLY A 39 -1.42 16.96 -6.15
CA GLY A 39 -2.47 17.94 -5.97
C GLY A 39 -3.70 17.64 -6.83
N LYS A 40 -4.81 18.33 -6.55
CA LYS A 40 -6.12 18.13 -7.21
C LYS A 40 -6.07 18.36 -8.72
N ASP A 41 -5.12 19.15 -9.20
CA ASP A 41 -4.89 19.47 -10.62
C ASP A 41 -3.88 18.50 -11.30
N ASN A 42 -3.49 17.40 -10.64
CA ASN A 42 -2.41 16.51 -11.04
C ASN A 42 -1.02 17.19 -11.11
N GLN A 43 -0.87 18.34 -10.49
CA GLN A 43 0.40 19.02 -10.26
C GLN A 43 0.79 18.90 -8.79
N ASN A 44 1.96 19.42 -8.42
CA ASN A 44 2.45 19.45 -7.04
C ASN A 44 2.52 18.05 -6.41
N LEU A 45 3.61 17.36 -6.69
CA LEU A 45 3.90 16.07 -6.07
C LEU A 45 3.96 16.20 -4.54
N TYR A 46 3.11 15.48 -3.81
CA TYR A 46 3.08 15.45 -2.33
C TYR A 46 3.74 14.22 -1.74
N ALA A 47 3.74 13.10 -2.46
CA ALA A 47 4.43 11.90 -2.06
C ALA A 47 4.93 11.12 -3.28
N ALA A 48 6.09 10.49 -3.15
CA ALA A 48 6.59 9.47 -4.04
C ALA A 48 6.92 8.24 -3.18
N VAL A 49 6.27 7.13 -3.40
CA VAL A 49 6.39 5.95 -2.55
C VAL A 49 6.75 4.74 -3.37
N LEU A 50 7.88 4.13 -3.03
CA LEU A 50 8.23 2.81 -3.54
C LEU A 50 7.53 1.75 -2.68
N ILE A 51 6.82 0.86 -3.34
CA ILE A 51 6.18 -0.30 -2.74
C ILE A 51 6.67 -1.53 -3.50
N GLN A 52 7.08 -2.58 -2.80
CA GLN A 52 7.39 -3.86 -3.42
C GLN A 52 6.51 -4.94 -2.83
N THR A 53 5.91 -5.76 -3.68
CA THR A 53 5.41 -7.08 -3.30
C THR A 53 6.47 -8.11 -3.64
N ASP A 54 6.84 -8.94 -2.68
CA ASP A 54 7.83 -10.00 -2.81
C ASP A 54 7.15 -11.33 -2.49
N MET A 55 6.90 -12.11 -3.53
CA MET A 55 6.17 -13.37 -3.42
C MET A 55 7.09 -14.54 -3.00
N ASP A 56 8.41 -14.37 -3.11
CA ASP A 56 9.36 -15.37 -2.65
C ASP A 56 9.40 -15.45 -1.11
N SER A 57 9.22 -14.30 -0.45
CA SER A 57 9.17 -14.16 1.01
C SER A 57 7.76 -13.89 1.55
N VAL A 58 6.74 -13.82 0.70
CA VAL A 58 5.37 -13.40 1.02
C VAL A 58 5.39 -12.14 1.89
N SER A 59 5.92 -11.06 1.31
CA SER A 59 6.10 -9.81 2.04
C SER A 59 5.80 -8.60 1.17
N TYR A 60 5.60 -7.46 1.80
CA TYR A 60 5.68 -6.17 1.13
C TYR A 60 6.59 -5.20 1.88
N LYS A 61 7.15 -4.28 1.12
CA LYS A 61 8.10 -3.26 1.59
C LYS A 61 7.59 -1.91 1.15
N ILE A 62 7.76 -0.90 1.98
CA ILE A 62 7.38 0.48 1.68
C ILE A 62 8.52 1.42 2.00
N CYS A 63 8.75 2.38 1.11
CA CYS A 63 9.74 3.45 1.28
C CYS A 63 9.15 4.75 0.76
N ASN A 64 8.79 5.66 1.65
CA ASN A 64 8.40 7.01 1.29
C ASN A 64 9.63 7.83 0.93
N LEU A 65 9.57 8.54 -0.19
CA LEU A 65 10.56 9.49 -0.64
C LEU A 65 9.97 10.90 -0.56
N LEU A 66 10.73 11.82 0.00
CA LEU A 66 10.31 13.23 0.09
C LEU A 66 10.24 13.85 -1.31
N PRO A 67 9.23 14.67 -1.64
CA PRO A 67 9.14 15.35 -2.93
C PRO A 67 10.36 16.20 -3.28
N GLN A 68 11.04 16.73 -2.25
CA GLN A 68 12.28 17.48 -2.37
C GLN A 68 13.54 16.61 -2.48
N THR A 69 13.43 15.28 -2.50
CA THR A 69 14.59 14.40 -2.73
C THR A 69 15.30 14.77 -4.02
N THR A 70 16.61 15.05 -3.92
CA THR A 70 17.43 15.48 -5.04
C THR A 70 18.27 14.34 -5.62
N ALA A 71 18.32 14.29 -6.95
CA ALA A 71 19.28 13.54 -7.72
C ALA A 71 19.58 14.31 -9.02
N GLU A 72 20.80 14.25 -9.52
CA GLU A 72 21.23 14.90 -10.76
C GLU A 72 20.84 16.39 -10.86
N GLY A 73 20.91 17.11 -9.74
CA GLY A 73 20.64 18.55 -9.69
C GLY A 73 19.16 18.96 -9.73
N SER A 74 18.24 17.99 -9.73
CA SER A 74 16.79 18.25 -9.73
C SER A 74 16.10 17.56 -8.54
N THR A 75 14.88 17.97 -8.22
CA THR A 75 14.05 17.31 -7.19
C THR A 75 13.01 16.39 -7.83
N LEU A 76 12.51 15.38 -7.09
CA LEU A 76 11.42 14.52 -7.55
C LEU A 76 10.20 15.38 -7.96
N ALA A 77 9.82 16.35 -7.15
CA ALA A 77 8.73 17.27 -7.48
C ALA A 77 9.02 18.10 -8.73
N GLY A 78 10.24 18.62 -8.89
CA GLY A 78 10.65 19.41 -10.06
C GLY A 78 10.55 18.61 -11.36
N VAL A 79 11.06 17.37 -11.38
CA VAL A 79 10.99 16.53 -12.58
C VAL A 79 9.57 16.05 -12.86
N TYR A 80 8.76 15.79 -11.83
CA TYR A 80 7.36 15.46 -12.02
C TYR A 80 6.59 16.62 -12.67
N ASN A 81 6.78 17.84 -12.16
CA ASN A 81 6.09 19.03 -12.67
C ASN A 81 6.49 19.38 -14.10
N SER A 82 7.75 19.12 -14.51
CA SER A 82 8.25 19.43 -15.85
C SER A 82 8.05 18.32 -16.87
N GLY A 83 8.13 17.05 -16.46
CA GLY A 83 8.14 15.89 -17.37
C GLY A 83 7.15 14.79 -17.02
N GLY A 84 6.34 15.01 -15.97
CA GLY A 84 5.29 14.08 -15.55
C GLY A 84 5.82 12.76 -14.96
N ILE A 85 4.95 11.74 -14.96
CA ILE A 85 5.22 10.48 -14.28
C ILE A 85 6.42 9.71 -14.86
N ASN A 86 6.64 9.76 -16.18
CA ASN A 86 7.76 9.04 -16.78
C ASN A 86 9.11 9.60 -16.29
N SER A 87 9.22 10.91 -16.17
CA SER A 87 10.42 11.57 -15.60
C SER A 87 10.58 11.25 -14.12
N LEU A 88 9.47 11.19 -13.37
CA LEU A 88 9.49 10.77 -11.96
C LEU A 88 9.98 9.33 -11.80
N VAL A 89 9.53 8.39 -12.64
CA VAL A 89 10.00 6.99 -12.63
C VAL A 89 11.51 6.92 -12.84
N GLN A 90 12.03 7.61 -13.88
CA GLN A 90 13.47 7.64 -14.16
C GLN A 90 14.26 8.26 -13.01
N MET A 91 13.78 9.38 -12.46
CA MET A 91 14.45 10.06 -11.35
C MET A 91 14.42 9.22 -10.07
N THR A 92 13.34 8.48 -9.82
CA THR A 92 13.24 7.55 -8.69
C THR A 92 14.29 6.43 -8.83
N GLU A 93 14.42 5.85 -10.03
CA GLU A 93 15.47 4.85 -10.32
C GLU A 93 16.87 5.42 -10.10
N THR A 94 17.13 6.63 -10.61
CA THR A 94 18.43 7.32 -10.40
C THR A 94 18.72 7.58 -8.92
N ALA A 95 17.70 8.04 -8.17
CA ALA A 95 17.85 8.38 -6.76
C ALA A 95 18.07 7.15 -5.88
N THR A 96 17.38 6.05 -6.14
CA THR A 96 17.31 4.87 -5.27
C THR A 96 18.06 3.64 -5.81
N GLY A 97 18.23 3.57 -7.14
CA GLY A 97 18.71 2.37 -7.83
C GLY A 97 17.64 1.28 -7.99
N ILE A 98 16.37 1.60 -7.66
CA ILE A 98 15.23 0.68 -7.82
C ILE A 98 14.38 1.14 -8.99
N LYS A 99 14.23 0.26 -9.97
CA LYS A 99 13.37 0.49 -11.12
C LYS A 99 11.93 0.09 -10.79
N PRO A 100 10.96 1.02 -10.85
CA PRO A 100 9.55 0.67 -10.77
C PRO A 100 9.09 -0.11 -12.02
N ASP A 101 8.38 -1.22 -11.80
CA ASP A 101 7.71 -1.97 -12.89
C ASP A 101 6.40 -1.28 -13.29
N PHE A 102 5.71 -0.78 -12.29
CA PHE A 102 4.45 -0.06 -12.45
C PHE A 102 4.46 1.27 -11.71
N TYR A 103 3.72 2.23 -12.24
CA TYR A 103 3.42 3.46 -11.54
C TYR A 103 1.91 3.62 -11.31
N ILE A 104 1.58 4.36 -10.27
CA ILE A 104 0.23 4.73 -9.86
C ILE A 104 0.27 6.22 -9.53
N VAL A 105 -0.55 7.02 -10.21
CA VAL A 105 -0.71 8.46 -9.90
C VAL A 105 -2.14 8.70 -9.49
N MET A 106 -2.32 9.25 -8.30
CA MET A 106 -3.62 9.64 -7.77
C MET A 106 -3.56 11.07 -7.24
N THR A 107 -4.64 11.82 -7.40
CA THR A 107 -4.77 13.08 -6.68
C THR A 107 -5.08 12.82 -5.21
N VAL A 108 -4.85 13.81 -4.34
CA VAL A 108 -5.24 13.72 -2.91
C VAL A 108 -6.74 13.44 -2.73
N THR A 109 -7.58 13.87 -3.69
CA THR A 109 -9.02 13.63 -3.65
C THR A 109 -9.37 12.20 -4.05
N ASP A 110 -8.82 11.74 -5.17
CA ASP A 110 -9.07 10.38 -5.68
C ASP A 110 -8.53 9.32 -4.72
N PHE A 111 -7.36 9.57 -4.15
CA PHE A 111 -6.76 8.71 -3.14
C PHE A 111 -7.62 8.61 -1.87
N ALA A 112 -8.16 9.74 -1.40
CA ALA A 112 -9.09 9.74 -0.27
C ALA A 112 -10.37 8.97 -0.61
N SER A 113 -10.94 9.16 -1.81
CA SER A 113 -12.14 8.44 -2.25
C SER A 113 -11.89 6.93 -2.34
N PHE A 114 -10.73 6.50 -2.87
CA PHE A 114 -10.38 5.09 -2.92
C PHE A 114 -10.35 4.44 -1.54
N PHE A 115 -9.81 5.13 -0.53
CA PHE A 115 -9.79 4.63 0.83
C PHE A 115 -11.14 4.71 1.53
N ASP A 116 -11.99 5.68 1.20
CA ASP A 116 -13.37 5.73 1.71
C ASP A 116 -14.19 4.51 1.21
N ASP A 117 -13.94 4.04 -0.01
CA ASP A 117 -14.57 2.84 -0.57
C ASP A 117 -14.02 1.52 0.04
N LEU A 118 -12.75 1.52 0.46
CA LEU A 118 -12.13 0.37 1.14
C LEU A 118 -12.57 0.22 2.59
N GLY A 119 -12.92 1.31 3.25
CA GLY A 119 -13.22 1.38 4.67
C GLY A 119 -12.19 2.19 5.46
N GLU A 120 -12.26 2.11 6.78
CA GLU A 120 -11.40 2.91 7.67
C GLU A 120 -10.08 2.20 7.98
N VAL A 121 -8.97 2.92 7.87
CA VAL A 121 -7.64 2.43 8.27
C VAL A 121 -7.46 2.64 9.77
N ASN A 122 -7.24 1.57 10.52
CA ASN A 122 -6.91 1.65 11.94
C ASN A 122 -5.41 1.88 12.12
N TYR A 123 -5.05 2.93 12.85
CA TYR A 123 -3.67 3.32 13.08
C TYR A 123 -3.45 3.80 14.52
N PRO A 124 -2.48 3.21 15.26
CA PRO A 124 -2.16 3.65 16.62
C PRO A 124 -1.36 4.96 16.57
N LEU A 125 -1.96 6.05 17.04
CA LEU A 125 -1.31 7.37 17.06
C LEU A 125 -0.70 7.64 18.44
N ALA A 126 0.61 7.87 18.50
CA ALA A 126 1.34 8.01 19.74
C ALA A 126 1.01 9.30 20.52
N ALA A 127 0.63 10.37 19.83
CA ALA A 127 0.31 11.67 20.42
C ALA A 127 -0.82 12.37 19.62
N ASP A 128 -1.47 13.34 20.26
CA ASP A 128 -2.46 14.19 19.56
C ASP A 128 -1.80 14.92 18.41
N VAL A 129 -2.45 14.91 17.24
CA VAL A 129 -2.05 15.70 16.07
C VAL A 129 -3.06 16.82 15.88
N LYS A 130 -2.56 18.06 15.91
CA LYS A 130 -3.30 19.26 15.51
C LYS A 130 -2.45 20.04 14.55
N TYR A 131 -2.80 20.02 13.27
CA TYR A 131 -2.01 20.61 12.20
C TYR A 131 -2.88 21.40 11.23
N ARG A 132 -2.32 22.46 10.67
CA ARG A 132 -2.97 23.25 9.64
C ARG A 132 -1.92 23.80 8.68
N ASN A 133 -1.98 23.36 7.44
CA ASN A 133 -1.22 23.93 6.34
C ASN A 133 -2.15 24.80 5.47
N THR A 134 -1.88 26.10 5.42
CA THR A 134 -2.62 27.08 4.61
C THR A 134 -1.83 27.57 3.41
N THR A 135 -0.55 27.20 3.30
CA THR A 135 0.38 27.67 2.27
C THR A 135 0.55 26.68 1.12
N ALA A 136 0.13 25.42 1.30
CA ALA A 136 0.13 24.44 0.21
C ALA A 136 -0.88 24.82 -0.88
N ALA A 137 -0.63 24.37 -2.11
CA ALA A 137 -1.56 24.52 -3.22
C ALA A 137 -2.93 23.88 -2.91
N ASP A 138 -2.93 22.78 -2.15
CA ASP A 138 -4.12 22.13 -1.58
C ASP A 138 -4.06 22.24 -0.05
N PRO A 139 -4.61 23.31 0.54
CA PRO A 139 -4.60 23.51 1.99
C PRO A 139 -5.35 22.41 2.72
N PHE A 140 -4.86 21.99 3.87
CA PHE A 140 -5.55 21.03 4.71
C PHE A 140 -5.38 21.31 6.20
N SER A 141 -6.28 20.75 6.99
CA SER A 141 -6.18 20.76 8.44
C SER A 141 -6.49 19.39 8.98
N LEU A 142 -5.84 19.04 10.09
CA LEU A 142 -5.95 17.76 10.75
C LEU A 142 -6.11 17.95 12.26
N ARG A 143 -7.02 17.18 12.84
CA ARG A 143 -7.16 17.04 14.29
C ARG A 143 -7.51 15.59 14.59
N ILE A 144 -6.57 14.88 15.21
CA ILE A 144 -6.72 13.48 15.63
C ILE A 144 -6.16 13.36 17.04
N SER A 145 -6.90 12.72 17.94
CA SER A 145 -6.42 12.41 19.29
C SER A 145 -5.53 11.17 19.29
N ALA A 146 -4.62 11.10 20.26
CA ALA A 146 -3.79 9.93 20.52
C ALA A 146 -4.64 8.68 20.81
N GLY A 147 -4.09 7.51 20.56
CA GLY A 147 -4.73 6.21 20.72
C GLY A 147 -5.04 5.53 19.38
N GLU A 148 -5.90 4.55 19.39
CA GLU A 148 -6.38 3.89 18.16
C GLU A 148 -7.26 4.86 17.36
N ALA A 149 -6.75 5.31 16.23
CA ALA A 149 -7.46 6.21 15.34
C ALA A 149 -8.04 5.42 14.15
N SER A 150 -9.35 5.50 13.97
CA SER A 150 -10.02 5.04 12.78
C SER A 150 -10.04 6.17 11.75
N LEU A 151 -9.38 5.96 10.62
CA LEU A 151 -9.09 6.97 9.62
C LEU A 151 -9.86 6.68 8.34
N ASN A 152 -10.85 7.51 8.02
CA ASN A 152 -11.41 7.53 6.68
C ASN A 152 -10.39 8.08 5.67
N GLY A 153 -10.64 7.95 4.37
CA GLY A 153 -9.69 8.32 3.32
C GLY A 153 -9.18 9.76 3.43
N LYS A 154 -10.04 10.71 3.78
CA LYS A 154 -9.65 12.11 3.97
C LYS A 154 -8.69 12.31 5.15
N ARG A 155 -8.98 11.69 6.30
CA ARG A 155 -8.12 11.77 7.49
C ARG A 155 -6.81 11.03 7.27
N PHE A 156 -6.88 9.86 6.63
CA PHE A 156 -5.69 9.08 6.25
C PHE A 156 -4.76 9.90 5.35
N THR A 157 -5.27 10.47 4.26
CA THR A 157 -4.49 11.28 3.32
C THR A 157 -3.89 12.51 4.00
N ALA A 158 -4.66 13.18 4.87
CA ALA A 158 -4.19 14.35 5.60
C ALA A 158 -3.09 13.99 6.61
N LEU A 159 -3.22 12.87 7.34
CA LEU A 159 -2.22 12.39 8.30
C LEU A 159 -0.93 11.98 7.58
N TRP A 160 -1.05 11.31 6.44
CA TRP A 160 0.11 10.93 5.65
C TRP A 160 0.88 12.15 5.15
N ARG A 161 0.18 13.15 4.59
CA ARG A 161 0.80 14.43 4.19
C ARG A 161 1.47 15.15 5.36
N TYR A 162 0.83 15.15 6.53
CA TYR A 162 1.41 15.72 7.74
C TYR A 162 2.75 15.07 8.08
N PHE A 163 2.83 13.74 8.13
CA PHE A 163 4.08 13.05 8.40
C PHE A 163 5.19 13.37 7.38
N LEU A 164 4.84 13.48 6.10
CA LEU A 164 5.79 13.84 5.06
C LEU A 164 6.26 15.30 5.16
N GLU A 165 5.38 16.23 5.54
CA GLU A 165 5.75 17.65 5.77
C GLU A 165 6.65 17.81 7.00
N GLU A 166 6.42 17.01 8.06
CA GLU A 166 7.28 16.94 9.25
C GLU A 166 8.54 16.08 9.03
N LYS A 167 8.70 15.46 7.85
CA LYS A 167 9.78 14.52 7.49
C LYS A 167 9.84 13.28 8.41
N ASP A 168 8.72 12.93 9.01
CA ASP A 168 8.59 11.69 9.79
C ASP A 168 8.29 10.51 8.86
N LEU A 169 9.33 10.04 8.18
CA LEU A 169 9.23 8.97 7.20
C LEU A 169 8.86 7.64 7.84
N LYS A 170 9.27 7.44 9.09
CA LYS A 170 8.90 6.24 9.84
C LYS A 170 7.38 6.15 9.99
N SER A 171 6.75 7.18 10.53
CA SER A 171 5.29 7.20 10.70
C SER A 171 4.55 7.20 9.37
N ALA A 172 5.08 7.87 8.34
CA ALA A 172 4.51 7.83 6.98
C ALA A 172 4.52 6.41 6.40
N ASN A 173 5.63 5.68 6.56
CA ASN A 173 5.74 4.28 6.11
C ASN A 173 4.83 3.35 6.95
N ASP A 174 4.82 3.48 8.28
CA ASP A 174 4.00 2.67 9.18
C ASP A 174 2.49 2.85 8.87
N LEU A 175 2.06 4.08 8.58
CA LEU A 175 0.70 4.38 8.13
C LEU A 175 0.40 3.74 6.76
N GLY A 176 1.35 3.80 5.83
CA GLY A 176 1.23 3.12 4.53
C GLY A 176 1.15 1.60 4.66
N LEU A 177 1.92 1.00 5.58
CA LEU A 177 1.83 -0.44 5.89
C LEU A 177 0.47 -0.81 6.48
N ALA A 178 -0.10 0.02 7.36
CA ALA A 178 -1.45 -0.21 7.88
C ALA A 178 -2.50 -0.23 6.75
N ALA A 179 -2.36 0.65 5.76
CA ALA A 179 -3.21 0.68 4.58
C ALA A 179 -3.04 -0.56 3.69
N LEU A 180 -1.81 -1.03 3.46
CA LEU A 180 -1.53 -2.25 2.71
C LEU A 180 -2.08 -3.49 3.45
N ASN A 181 -1.94 -3.54 4.77
CA ASN A 181 -2.51 -4.61 5.59
C ASN A 181 -4.04 -4.65 5.45
N MET A 182 -4.71 -3.50 5.45
CA MET A 182 -6.15 -3.43 5.23
C MET A 182 -6.52 -3.88 3.81
N LEU A 183 -5.81 -3.42 2.79
CA LEU A 183 -6.04 -3.77 1.38
C LEU A 183 -5.94 -5.27 1.14
N PHE A 184 -4.98 -5.93 1.77
CA PHE A 184 -4.73 -7.37 1.64
C PHE A 184 -5.30 -8.20 2.78
N SER A 185 -6.16 -7.64 3.64
CA SER A 185 -6.83 -8.44 4.66
C SER A 185 -7.89 -9.36 4.02
N ALA A 186 -8.05 -10.55 4.59
CA ALA A 186 -9.10 -11.49 4.17
C ALA A 186 -10.51 -10.96 4.48
N ASP A 187 -10.61 -10.12 5.52
CA ASP A 187 -11.87 -9.56 6.01
C ASP A 187 -12.32 -8.31 5.22
N ASN A 188 -11.50 -7.85 4.28
CA ASN A 188 -11.91 -6.81 3.34
C ASN A 188 -12.95 -7.39 2.38
N GLY A 189 -14.23 -7.27 2.72
CA GLY A 189 -15.38 -7.84 1.99
C GLY A 189 -15.56 -7.36 0.54
N THR A 190 -14.67 -6.50 0.05
CA THR A 190 -14.73 -5.99 -1.32
C THR A 190 -14.16 -7.02 -2.30
N GLU A 191 -14.94 -7.38 -3.32
CA GLU A 191 -14.48 -8.21 -4.43
C GLU A 191 -13.26 -7.57 -5.10
N LYS A 192 -12.15 -8.31 -5.25
CA LYS A 192 -10.89 -7.74 -5.75
C LYS A 192 -11.00 -7.19 -7.18
N ASP A 193 -11.84 -7.79 -8.02
CA ASP A 193 -12.10 -7.30 -9.37
C ASP A 193 -12.90 -5.98 -9.37
N GLU A 194 -13.81 -5.81 -8.44
CA GLU A 194 -14.54 -4.56 -8.24
C GLU A 194 -13.61 -3.47 -7.73
N LEU A 195 -12.79 -3.81 -6.75
CA LEU A 195 -11.77 -2.92 -6.21
C LEU A 195 -10.82 -2.44 -7.31
N PHE A 196 -10.34 -3.34 -8.18
CA PHE A 196 -9.47 -2.96 -9.29
C PHE A 196 -10.19 -2.08 -10.31
N ARG A 197 -11.45 -2.38 -10.63
CA ARG A 197 -12.26 -1.53 -11.52
C ARG A 197 -12.42 -0.12 -10.96
N ASN A 198 -12.69 0.01 -9.67
CA ASN A 198 -12.77 1.31 -9.02
C ASN A 198 -11.39 2.02 -9.02
N PHE A 199 -10.34 1.31 -8.64
CA PHE A 199 -8.97 1.82 -8.66
C PHE A 199 -8.59 2.44 -10.02
N VAL A 200 -8.83 1.77 -11.14
CA VAL A 200 -8.45 2.27 -12.47
C VAL A 200 -9.29 3.47 -12.95
N THR A 201 -10.41 3.76 -12.31
CA THR A 201 -11.18 5.00 -12.57
C THR A 201 -10.61 6.21 -11.83
N LEU A 202 -9.93 5.97 -10.71
CA LEU A 202 -9.37 6.99 -9.82
C LEU A 202 -7.86 7.20 -10.05
N ALA A 203 -7.16 6.21 -10.59
CA ALA A 203 -5.71 6.23 -10.78
C ALA A 203 -5.31 6.30 -12.23
N ARG A 204 -4.29 7.12 -12.53
CA ARG A 204 -3.54 7.02 -13.78
C ARG A 204 -2.38 6.05 -13.57
N THR A 205 -2.34 4.95 -14.33
CA THR A 205 -1.36 3.88 -14.15
C THR A 205 -0.99 3.22 -15.48
N ASN A 206 0.17 2.56 -15.54
CA ASN A 206 0.52 1.64 -16.62
C ASN A 206 0.16 0.17 -16.27
N LEU A 207 -0.47 -0.08 -15.12
CA LEU A 207 -0.98 -1.39 -14.75
C LEU A 207 -2.23 -1.69 -15.59
N THR A 208 -2.18 -2.74 -16.40
CA THR A 208 -3.30 -3.15 -17.25
C THR A 208 -4.18 -4.20 -16.55
N VAL A 209 -5.40 -4.41 -17.06
CA VAL A 209 -6.27 -5.51 -16.60
C VAL A 209 -5.56 -6.86 -16.71
N ARG A 210 -4.75 -7.07 -17.77
CA ARG A 210 -3.97 -8.30 -17.94
C ARG A 210 -2.91 -8.46 -16.85
N ASP A 211 -2.22 -7.38 -16.47
CA ASP A 211 -1.22 -7.39 -15.41
C ASP A 211 -1.87 -7.72 -14.07
N PHE A 212 -3.03 -7.14 -13.79
CA PHE A 212 -3.79 -7.43 -12.58
C PHE A 212 -4.28 -8.88 -12.55
N SER A 213 -4.93 -9.36 -13.63
CA SER A 213 -5.41 -10.73 -13.72
C SER A 213 -4.27 -11.76 -13.63
N GLY A 214 -3.11 -11.44 -14.23
CA GLY A 214 -1.90 -12.28 -14.13
C GLY A 214 -1.33 -12.37 -12.72
N ARG A 215 -1.74 -11.48 -11.80
CA ARG A 215 -1.34 -11.46 -10.38
C ARG A 215 -2.44 -11.94 -9.42
N SER A 216 -3.52 -12.50 -9.93
CA SER A 216 -4.63 -12.96 -9.09
C SER A 216 -4.19 -13.96 -8.02
N ASP A 217 -3.23 -14.84 -8.34
CA ASP A 217 -2.69 -15.80 -7.39
C ASP A 217 -1.79 -15.13 -6.34
N ASN A 218 -1.04 -14.10 -6.69
CA ASN A 218 -0.29 -13.27 -5.72
C ASN A 218 -1.26 -12.64 -4.70
N ILE A 219 -2.37 -12.09 -5.19
CA ILE A 219 -3.40 -11.49 -4.33
C ILE A 219 -3.99 -12.55 -3.39
N LYS A 220 -4.33 -13.75 -3.89
CA LYS A 220 -4.83 -14.85 -3.08
C LYS A 220 -3.85 -15.25 -1.98
N VAL A 221 -2.54 -15.30 -2.29
CA VAL A 221 -1.51 -15.61 -1.29
C VAL A 221 -1.41 -14.50 -0.26
N LEU A 222 -1.36 -13.24 -0.67
CA LEU A 222 -1.28 -12.10 0.25
C LEU A 222 -2.50 -12.03 1.18
N THR A 223 -3.71 -12.26 0.66
CA THR A 223 -4.94 -12.22 1.46
C THR A 223 -5.20 -13.50 2.26
N GLY A 224 -4.69 -14.64 1.83
CA GLY A 224 -4.91 -15.95 2.46
C GLY A 224 -3.86 -16.36 3.48
N THR A 225 -2.78 -15.57 3.67
CA THR A 225 -1.71 -15.92 4.60
C THR A 225 -2.17 -15.76 6.05
N LYS A 226 -2.33 -16.89 6.77
CA LYS A 226 -2.93 -16.95 8.12
C LYS A 226 -2.19 -16.13 9.19
N ASN A 227 -0.87 -16.01 9.07
CA ASN A 227 -0.02 -15.30 10.05
C ASN A 227 0.24 -13.84 9.65
N GLY A 228 -0.50 -13.33 8.68
CA GLY A 228 -0.25 -12.03 8.08
C GLY A 228 0.93 -12.04 7.12
N VAL A 229 1.02 -11.00 6.32
CA VAL A 229 2.13 -10.78 5.40
C VAL A 229 3.26 -10.06 6.14
N ASN A 230 4.51 -10.46 5.91
CA ASN A 230 5.64 -9.73 6.47
C ASN A 230 5.71 -8.33 5.85
N ALA A 231 5.79 -7.31 6.71
CA ALA A 231 5.79 -5.91 6.28
C ALA A 231 7.10 -5.24 6.71
N TYR A 232 7.74 -4.54 5.79
CA TYR A 232 9.02 -3.87 6.06
C TYR A 232 8.91 -2.37 5.79
N ASN A 233 9.15 -1.59 6.84
CA ASN A 233 9.35 -0.15 6.78
C ASN A 233 10.81 0.09 6.37
N VAL A 234 11.01 0.70 5.20
CA VAL A 234 12.33 1.07 4.69
C VAL A 234 12.47 2.58 4.79
N GLU A 235 13.19 3.03 5.82
CA GLU A 235 13.35 4.43 6.16
C GLU A 235 14.72 4.94 5.72
N PRO A 236 14.80 5.79 4.69
CA PRO A 236 16.04 6.43 4.32
C PRO A 236 16.37 7.60 5.23
N GLU A 237 17.65 7.75 5.57
CA GLU A 237 18.17 8.96 6.20
C GLU A 237 18.61 9.95 5.11
N TYR A 238 18.38 11.22 5.30
CA TYR A 238 18.72 12.25 4.34
C TYR A 238 19.89 13.11 4.81
N ASN A 239 20.79 13.42 3.91
CA ASN A 239 21.74 14.54 4.08
C ASN A 239 21.19 15.76 3.31
N GLY A 240 20.56 16.67 4.03
CA GLY A 240 19.77 17.72 3.40
C GLY A 240 18.57 17.15 2.64
N ASN A 241 18.57 17.26 1.32
CA ASN A 241 17.53 16.68 0.44
C ASN A 241 18.05 15.51 -0.42
N ALA A 242 19.29 15.09 -0.27
CA ALA A 242 19.86 14.00 -1.03
C ALA A 242 19.90 12.70 -0.21
N LEU A 243 19.64 11.58 -0.86
CA LEU A 243 19.93 10.27 -0.30
C LEU A 243 21.44 10.06 -0.28
N THR A 244 21.95 9.62 0.88
CA THR A 244 23.37 9.25 0.98
C THR A 244 23.64 7.94 0.24
N ALA A 245 24.92 7.63 0.00
CA ALA A 245 25.30 6.32 -0.58
C ALA A 245 24.85 5.16 0.32
N ARG A 246 24.85 5.37 1.65
CA ARG A 246 24.37 4.40 2.63
C ARG A 246 22.87 4.17 2.47
N ASP A 247 22.07 5.24 2.29
CA ASP A 247 20.62 5.12 2.13
C ASP A 247 20.25 4.40 0.86
N LYS A 248 20.91 4.73 -0.25
CA LYS A 248 20.76 4.00 -1.51
C LYS A 248 21.06 2.52 -1.32
N SER A 249 22.18 2.19 -0.65
CA SER A 249 22.55 0.80 -0.35
C SER A 249 21.52 0.11 0.56
N THR A 250 20.96 0.83 1.54
CA THR A 250 19.91 0.31 2.42
C THR A 250 18.64 -0.01 1.63
N ILE A 251 18.15 0.95 0.83
CA ILE A 251 16.98 0.75 -0.04
C ILE A 251 17.21 -0.44 -0.97
N GLN A 252 18.34 -0.47 -1.67
CA GLN A 252 18.70 -1.59 -2.56
C GLN A 252 18.78 -2.92 -1.80
N GLY A 253 19.35 -2.92 -0.59
CA GLY A 253 19.44 -4.11 0.25
C GLY A 253 18.09 -4.71 0.60
N TYR A 254 17.07 -3.88 0.79
CA TYR A 254 15.68 -4.34 1.04
C TYR A 254 14.95 -4.75 -0.23
N PHE A 255 15.05 -3.96 -1.30
CA PHE A 255 14.26 -4.14 -2.51
C PHE A 255 14.86 -5.15 -3.50
N SER A 256 16.15 -5.51 -3.37
CA SER A 256 16.83 -6.48 -4.25
C SER A 256 16.87 -7.91 -3.68
N LYS A 257 16.61 -8.06 -2.37
CA LYS A 257 16.63 -9.37 -1.69
C LYS A 257 15.39 -10.18 -1.91
#